data_890013c3d7cf26fd5179f1aafabba0f1
#
_entry.id   890013c3d7cf26fd5179f1aafabba0f1
#
_cell.length_a   1.000
_cell.length_b   1.000
_cell.length_c   1.000
_cell.angle_alpha   90.00
_cell.angle_beta   90.00
_cell.angle_gamma   90.00
#
_symmetry.space_group_name_H-M   'P 1'
#
loop_
_entity.id
_entity.type
_entity.pdbx_description
1 polymer ?
#
loop_
_entity_poly.entity_id
_entity_poly.type
_entity_poly.pdbx_seq_one_letter_code
_entity_poly.pdbx_strand_id
1 'polypeptide(L)'
;VGGLNDTNEIIGNRRTYIGSSPGKIMQALLKCGVNNPVILIDEIDKMVKNYQGDPASSMLEILDPEQNMMFTDNYIEEPFDISKVLFILTANDETAIPKVLKDRLEIIELSSYTEFEKADIARKYLIPNILKEYNLTGKNIKFNDETILEIVNKYTKEAGLRELKRNLNTIIRKVIIEYDDKEIHRVLGLKDILKYLGKPKYQTIINSTLRPGLCNA
;
A
#
# COMPACT_ATOMS: atom_id res chain seq x y z
N VAL A 1 0.64 -3.41 11.32
CA VAL A 1 2.01 -3.33 11.82
C VAL A 1 2.91 -3.22 10.60
N GLY A 2 3.46 -2.05 10.30
CA GLY A 2 4.32 -1.84 9.13
C GLY A 2 5.79 -1.79 9.54
N GLY A 3 6.68 -2.32 8.69
CA GLY A 3 8.13 -2.16 8.82
C GLY A 3 8.75 -2.89 10.01
N LEU A 4 8.41 -4.16 10.21
CA LEU A 4 9.06 -5.01 11.21
C LEU A 4 10.47 -5.38 10.71
N ASN A 5 11.48 -4.62 11.12
CA ASN A 5 12.86 -4.84 10.70
C ASN A 5 13.73 -5.48 11.79
N ASP A 6 13.22 -5.58 13.01
CA ASP A 6 13.95 -6.12 14.17
C ASP A 6 13.13 -7.23 14.85
N THR A 7 13.81 -8.32 15.17
CA THR A 7 13.25 -9.43 15.95
C THR A 7 12.63 -8.93 17.26
N ASN A 8 13.31 -8.01 17.94
CA ASN A 8 12.84 -7.43 19.19
C ASN A 8 11.55 -6.63 19.06
N GLU A 9 11.27 -6.06 17.88
CA GLU A 9 9.99 -5.41 17.66
C GLU A 9 8.82 -6.41 17.55
N ILE A 10 9.09 -7.64 17.11
CA ILE A 10 8.10 -8.69 16.95
C ILE A 10 7.78 -9.34 18.29
N ILE A 11 8.83 -9.85 18.97
CA ILE A 11 8.73 -10.67 20.18
C ILE A 11 9.13 -9.95 21.47
N GLY A 12 9.37 -8.63 21.42
CA GLY A 12 9.70 -7.82 22.58
C GLY A 12 11.16 -7.91 23.04
N ASN A 13 11.53 -7.00 23.93
CA ASN A 13 12.86 -6.92 24.54
C ASN A 13 12.82 -7.44 25.97
N ARG A 14 13.87 -8.13 26.41
CA ARG A 14 13.99 -8.55 27.82
C ARG A 14 13.91 -7.37 28.77
N ARG A 15 13.23 -7.54 29.88
CA ARG A 15 13.00 -6.49 30.92
C ARG A 15 14.28 -5.88 31.51
N THR A 16 15.41 -6.53 31.33
CA THR A 16 16.71 -6.04 31.80
C THR A 16 17.25 -4.84 31.03
N TYR A 17 16.69 -4.54 29.85
CA TYR A 17 17.13 -3.41 29.03
C TYR A 17 16.33 -2.14 29.35
N ILE A 18 17.00 -1.00 29.41
CA ILE A 18 16.34 0.30 29.59
C ILE A 18 15.49 0.58 28.36
N GLY A 19 14.19 0.90 28.56
CA GLY A 19 13.26 1.14 27.47
C GLY A 19 12.66 -0.13 26.89
N SER A 20 12.82 -1.29 27.54
CA SER A 20 12.19 -2.55 27.13
C SER A 20 10.66 -2.45 27.11
N SER A 21 10.05 -3.11 26.15
CA SER A 21 8.61 -3.17 25.98
C SER A 21 8.19 -4.51 25.34
N PRO A 22 6.92 -4.91 25.52
CA PRO A 22 6.38 -6.08 24.82
C PRO A 22 6.49 -5.91 23.30
N GLY A 23 6.57 -7.02 22.58
CA GLY A 23 6.54 -7.05 21.14
C GLY A 23 5.23 -6.54 20.56
N LYS A 24 5.27 -6.13 19.31
CA LYS A 24 4.10 -5.55 18.61
C LYS A 24 2.92 -6.51 18.52
N ILE A 25 3.15 -7.82 18.52
CA ILE A 25 2.08 -8.83 18.54
C ILE A 25 1.31 -8.76 19.85
N MET A 26 2.01 -8.79 20.99
CA MET A 26 1.39 -8.69 22.31
C MET A 26 0.73 -7.33 22.54
N GLN A 27 1.36 -6.25 22.07
CA GLN A 27 0.75 -4.91 22.12
C GLN A 27 -0.55 -4.84 21.31
N ALA A 28 -0.59 -5.48 20.13
CA ALA A 28 -1.80 -5.54 19.32
C ALA A 28 -2.93 -6.32 20.02
N LEU A 29 -2.62 -7.47 20.62
CA LEU A 29 -3.57 -8.26 21.41
C LEU A 29 -4.13 -7.47 22.58
N LEU A 30 -3.28 -6.80 23.35
CA LEU A 30 -3.68 -5.93 24.47
C LEU A 30 -4.62 -4.81 24.01
N LYS A 31 -4.28 -4.18 22.88
CA LYS A 31 -5.10 -3.10 22.31
C LYS A 31 -6.45 -3.58 21.81
N CYS A 32 -6.51 -4.78 21.23
CA CYS A 32 -7.76 -5.37 20.74
C CYS A 32 -8.65 -5.88 21.87
N GLY A 33 -8.09 -6.31 22.99
CA GLY A 33 -8.82 -6.86 24.14
C GLY A 33 -9.50 -8.20 23.89
N VAL A 34 -9.11 -8.91 22.83
CA VAL A 34 -9.66 -10.22 22.44
C VAL A 34 -8.53 -11.17 22.03
N ASN A 35 -8.76 -12.48 22.17
CA ASN A 35 -7.73 -13.49 21.86
C ASN A 35 -7.76 -13.98 20.40
N ASN A 36 -8.75 -13.54 19.61
CA ASN A 36 -8.94 -13.92 18.20
C ASN A 36 -9.05 -12.73 17.25
N PRO A 37 -8.15 -11.74 17.34
CA PRO A 37 -8.17 -10.61 16.42
C PRO A 37 -7.67 -11.00 15.04
N VAL A 38 -7.89 -10.12 14.07
CA VAL A 38 -7.15 -10.12 12.79
C VAL A 38 -5.96 -9.19 12.92
N ILE A 39 -4.76 -9.72 12.72
CA ILE A 39 -3.51 -8.94 12.75
C ILE A 39 -2.98 -8.82 11.33
N LEU A 40 -2.90 -7.59 10.83
CA LEU A 40 -2.31 -7.26 9.54
C LEU A 40 -0.83 -6.89 9.72
N ILE A 41 0.05 -7.62 9.04
CA ILE A 41 1.49 -7.34 8.97
C ILE A 41 1.82 -6.91 7.54
N ASP A 42 2.25 -5.67 7.39
CA ASP A 42 2.48 -5.05 6.08
C ASP A 42 3.96 -5.15 5.68
N GLU A 43 4.20 -5.39 4.38
CA GLU A 43 5.54 -5.38 3.77
C GLU A 43 6.52 -6.42 4.36
N ILE A 44 6.10 -7.69 4.48
CA ILE A 44 6.97 -8.77 5.00
C ILE A 44 8.18 -9.07 4.10
N ASP A 45 8.12 -8.73 2.83
CA ASP A 45 9.23 -8.81 1.88
C ASP A 45 10.42 -7.90 2.23
N LYS A 46 10.20 -6.90 3.10
CA LYS A 46 11.24 -5.99 3.57
C LYS A 46 11.93 -6.43 4.86
N MET A 47 11.57 -7.61 5.39
CA MET A 47 12.25 -8.18 6.54
C MET A 47 13.64 -8.63 6.13
N VAL A 48 14.67 -7.94 6.61
CA VAL A 48 16.07 -8.25 6.31
C VAL A 48 16.74 -8.84 7.55
N LYS A 49 17.42 -9.98 7.35
CA LYS A 49 18.30 -10.52 8.40
C LYS A 49 19.42 -9.52 8.70
N ASN A 50 19.57 -9.15 9.94
CA ASN A 50 20.59 -8.21 10.41
C ASN A 50 21.36 -8.74 11.63
N TYR A 51 22.30 -7.97 12.14
CA TYR A 51 23.08 -8.34 13.31
C TYR A 51 22.25 -8.45 14.61
N GLN A 52 21.04 -7.93 14.65
CA GLN A 52 20.16 -7.92 15.81
C GLN A 52 19.19 -9.11 15.83
N GLY A 53 19.22 -9.96 14.80
CA GLY A 53 18.41 -11.16 14.74
C GLY A 53 17.88 -11.49 13.35
N ASP A 54 17.07 -12.53 13.32
CA ASP A 54 16.38 -13.01 12.12
C ASP A 54 14.86 -12.86 12.31
N PRO A 55 14.25 -11.75 11.83
CA PRO A 55 12.81 -11.54 11.97
C PRO A 55 11.96 -12.65 11.35
N ALA A 56 12.50 -13.33 10.31
CA ALA A 56 11.80 -14.45 9.70
C ALA A 56 11.67 -15.65 10.64
N SER A 57 12.69 -15.91 11.48
CA SER A 57 12.62 -16.97 12.49
C SER A 57 11.54 -16.68 13.53
N SER A 58 11.43 -15.43 14.02
CA SER A 58 10.36 -15.04 14.95
C SER A 58 8.97 -15.13 14.34
N MET A 59 8.87 -14.84 13.03
CA MET A 59 7.60 -15.01 12.31
C MET A 59 7.22 -16.48 12.17
N LEU A 60 8.20 -17.41 12.10
CA LEU A 60 7.89 -18.83 12.09
C LEU A 60 7.20 -19.27 13.38
N GLU A 61 7.69 -18.84 14.55
CA GLU A 61 7.06 -19.16 15.84
C GLU A 61 5.60 -18.67 15.92
N ILE A 62 5.32 -17.52 15.29
CA ILE A 62 3.98 -16.91 15.28
C ILE A 62 3.05 -17.64 14.31
N LEU A 63 3.55 -18.03 13.13
CA LEU A 63 2.74 -18.58 12.05
C LEU A 63 2.64 -20.11 12.11
N ASP A 64 3.51 -20.78 12.85
CA ASP A 64 3.51 -22.23 12.98
C ASP A 64 2.41 -22.68 13.96
N PRO A 65 1.42 -23.48 13.53
CA PRO A 65 0.34 -23.94 14.41
C PRO A 65 0.81 -24.78 15.59
N GLU A 66 1.99 -25.43 15.50
CA GLU A 66 2.54 -26.23 16.60
C GLU A 66 3.20 -25.36 17.67
N GLN A 67 3.71 -24.20 17.30
CA GLN A 67 4.47 -23.29 18.19
C GLN A 67 3.61 -22.15 18.72
N ASN A 68 2.65 -21.66 17.97
CA ASN A 68 1.87 -20.46 18.30
C ASN A 68 0.93 -20.64 19.51
N MET A 69 0.65 -21.87 19.93
CA MET A 69 -0.09 -22.15 21.18
C MET A 69 0.73 -21.79 22.42
N MET A 70 2.06 -21.75 22.31
CA MET A 70 2.99 -21.48 23.40
C MET A 70 3.91 -20.30 23.06
N PHE A 71 3.39 -19.33 22.30
CA PHE A 71 4.14 -18.14 21.94
C PHE A 71 4.62 -17.39 23.17
N THR A 72 5.91 -17.07 23.23
CA THR A 72 6.51 -16.38 24.38
C THR A 72 7.12 -15.06 23.93
N ASP A 73 6.60 -13.96 24.47
CA ASP A 73 7.16 -12.63 24.31
C ASP A 73 8.32 -12.44 25.32
N ASN A 74 9.46 -11.92 24.86
CA ASN A 74 10.66 -11.75 25.70
C ASN A 74 10.48 -10.77 26.86
N TYR A 75 9.53 -9.84 26.77
CA TYR A 75 9.22 -8.91 27.83
C TYR A 75 8.27 -9.52 28.86
N ILE A 76 7.29 -10.28 28.40
CA ILE A 76 6.26 -10.88 29.27
C ILE A 76 6.82 -12.14 29.93
N GLU A 77 7.63 -12.93 29.23
CA GLU A 77 8.29 -14.18 29.70
C GLU A 77 7.31 -15.29 30.10
N GLU A 78 6.02 -15.14 29.73
CA GLU A 78 4.98 -16.13 29.98
C GLU A 78 4.39 -16.58 28.64
N PRO A 79 4.10 -17.88 28.47
CA PRO A 79 3.51 -18.40 27.24
C PRO A 79 2.07 -17.88 27.04
N PHE A 80 1.74 -17.51 25.83
CA PHE A 80 0.42 -17.05 25.45
C PHE A 80 -0.06 -17.75 24.17
N ASP A 81 -1.30 -18.23 24.19
CA ASP A 81 -1.91 -18.92 23.05
C ASP A 81 -2.42 -17.90 22.02
N ILE A 82 -1.75 -17.84 20.86
CA ILE A 82 -2.13 -17.01 19.71
C ILE A 82 -2.68 -17.85 18.54
N SER A 83 -3.00 -19.12 18.74
CA SER A 83 -3.50 -20.03 17.70
C SER A 83 -4.82 -19.58 17.07
N LYS A 84 -5.58 -18.74 17.78
CA LYS A 84 -6.88 -18.20 17.29
C LYS A 84 -6.76 -16.87 16.56
N VAL A 85 -5.55 -16.32 16.43
CA VAL A 85 -5.29 -15.08 15.71
C VAL A 85 -5.25 -15.36 14.20
N LEU A 86 -5.99 -14.59 13.40
CA LEU A 86 -5.86 -14.62 11.97
C LEU A 86 -4.78 -13.61 11.54
N PHE A 87 -3.68 -14.11 10.97
CA PHE A 87 -2.63 -13.28 10.42
C PHE A 87 -2.87 -13.05 8.93
N ILE A 88 -2.89 -11.78 8.52
CA ILE A 88 -2.88 -11.36 7.11
C ILE A 88 -1.57 -10.65 6.86
N LEU A 89 -0.82 -11.10 5.87
CA LEU A 89 0.49 -10.58 5.53
C LEU A 89 0.42 -9.96 4.13
N THR A 90 1.10 -8.84 3.91
CA THR A 90 1.22 -8.25 2.58
C THR A 90 2.68 -8.25 2.13
N ALA A 91 2.90 -8.41 0.85
CA ALA A 91 4.21 -8.31 0.21
C ALA A 91 4.07 -7.73 -1.19
N ASN A 92 5.11 -7.04 -1.66
CA ASN A 92 5.19 -6.58 -3.05
C ASN A 92 6.00 -7.54 -3.91
N ASP A 93 6.96 -8.25 -3.29
CA ASP A 93 7.82 -9.21 -3.96
C ASP A 93 7.80 -10.56 -3.23
N GLU A 94 7.13 -11.51 -3.82
CA GLU A 94 7.06 -12.87 -3.29
C GLU A 94 8.44 -13.53 -3.21
N THR A 95 9.35 -13.21 -4.13
CA THR A 95 10.67 -13.84 -4.21
C THR A 95 11.55 -13.48 -3.01
N ALA A 96 11.32 -12.32 -2.39
CA ALA A 96 12.03 -11.87 -1.21
C ALA A 96 11.59 -12.57 0.09
N ILE A 97 10.43 -13.26 0.08
CA ILE A 97 9.95 -13.99 1.25
C ILE A 97 10.70 -15.31 1.39
N PRO A 98 11.29 -15.60 2.57
CA PRO A 98 11.96 -16.87 2.83
C PRO A 98 11.06 -18.08 2.58
N LYS A 99 11.61 -19.12 1.91
CA LYS A 99 10.84 -20.31 1.54
C LYS A 99 10.14 -20.97 2.73
N VAL A 100 10.81 -21.03 3.87
CA VAL A 100 10.26 -21.61 5.11
C VAL A 100 9.02 -20.89 5.64
N LEU A 101 8.88 -19.59 5.37
CA LEU A 101 7.66 -18.84 5.66
C LEU A 101 6.58 -19.12 4.64
N LYS A 102 6.93 -19.19 3.35
CA LYS A 102 5.96 -19.49 2.28
C LYS A 102 5.25 -20.82 2.50
N ASP A 103 5.95 -21.83 3.00
CA ASP A 103 5.39 -23.16 3.26
C ASP A 103 4.27 -23.15 4.33
N ARG A 104 4.13 -22.05 5.08
CA ARG A 104 3.10 -21.84 6.12
C ARG A 104 2.03 -20.81 5.76
N LEU A 105 2.10 -20.27 4.55
CA LEU A 105 1.21 -19.21 4.09
C LEU A 105 0.36 -19.70 2.92
N GLU A 106 -0.90 -19.32 2.92
CA GLU A 106 -1.72 -19.34 1.72
C GLU A 106 -1.45 -18.06 0.93
N ILE A 107 -0.89 -18.20 -0.28
CA ILE A 107 -0.50 -17.06 -1.11
C ILE A 107 -1.63 -16.74 -2.07
N ILE A 108 -2.14 -15.51 -1.98
CA ILE A 108 -3.14 -14.94 -2.88
C ILE A 108 -2.48 -13.84 -3.71
N GLU A 109 -2.25 -14.11 -4.98
CA GLU A 109 -1.66 -13.14 -5.89
C GLU A 109 -2.71 -12.15 -6.38
N LEU A 110 -2.42 -10.85 -6.24
CA LEU A 110 -3.23 -9.77 -6.76
C LEU A 110 -2.58 -9.20 -8.02
N SER A 111 -3.21 -9.37 -9.16
CA SER A 111 -2.74 -8.79 -10.42
C SER A 111 -2.81 -7.26 -10.41
N SER A 112 -1.94 -6.62 -11.22
CA SER A 112 -2.02 -5.18 -11.46
C SER A 112 -3.28 -4.82 -12.23
N TYR A 113 -3.80 -3.61 -12.00
CA TYR A 113 -4.94 -3.09 -12.75
C TYR A 113 -4.53 -2.69 -14.17
N THR A 114 -5.37 -3.01 -15.12
CA THR A 114 -5.29 -2.49 -16.49
C THR A 114 -5.59 -0.98 -16.53
N GLU A 115 -5.21 -0.30 -17.62
CA GLU A 115 -5.48 1.13 -17.78
C GLU A 115 -6.98 1.46 -17.72
N PHE A 116 -7.81 0.60 -18.28
CA PHE A 116 -9.27 0.75 -18.27
C PHE A 116 -9.86 0.55 -16.88
N GLU A 117 -9.39 -0.47 -16.14
CA GLU A 117 -9.81 -0.70 -14.76
C GLU A 117 -9.41 0.47 -13.86
N LYS A 118 -8.19 1.01 -14.02
CA LYS A 118 -7.74 2.20 -13.30
C LYS A 118 -8.64 3.41 -13.58
N ALA A 119 -9.03 3.62 -14.83
CA ALA A 119 -9.92 4.70 -15.20
C ALA A 119 -11.33 4.51 -14.61
N ASP A 120 -11.85 3.30 -14.61
CA ASP A 120 -13.14 2.98 -14.01
C ASP A 120 -13.13 3.16 -12.48
N ILE A 121 -12.09 2.70 -11.82
CA ILE A 121 -11.90 2.89 -10.36
C ILE A 121 -11.76 4.39 -10.04
N ALA A 122 -11.01 5.14 -10.87
CA ALA A 122 -10.87 6.57 -10.69
C ALA A 122 -12.23 7.28 -10.73
N ARG A 123 -13.05 6.96 -11.73
CA ARG A 123 -14.37 7.56 -11.92
C ARG A 123 -15.37 7.19 -10.82
N LYS A 124 -15.43 5.90 -10.47
CA LYS A 124 -16.45 5.38 -9.54
C LYS A 124 -16.11 5.64 -8.07
N TYR A 125 -14.82 5.66 -7.73
CA TYR A 125 -14.38 5.67 -6.33
C TYR A 125 -13.41 6.80 -5.99
N LEU A 126 -12.30 6.98 -6.75
CA LEU A 126 -11.26 7.93 -6.33
C LEU A 126 -11.74 9.38 -6.41
N ILE A 127 -12.29 9.79 -7.56
CA ILE A 127 -12.76 11.16 -7.76
C ILE A 127 -13.87 11.53 -6.79
N PRO A 128 -14.95 10.74 -6.61
CA PRO A 128 -16.00 11.04 -5.64
C PRO A 128 -15.46 11.13 -4.21
N ASN A 129 -14.57 10.24 -3.79
CA ASN A 129 -14.00 10.26 -2.45
C ASN A 129 -13.13 11.50 -2.22
N ILE A 130 -12.28 11.88 -3.18
CA ILE A 130 -11.46 13.08 -3.09
C ILE A 130 -12.35 14.33 -3.04
N LEU A 131 -13.37 14.44 -3.88
CA LEU A 131 -14.30 15.56 -3.85
C LEU A 131 -15.01 15.68 -2.49
N LYS A 132 -15.41 14.55 -1.91
CA LYS A 132 -16.03 14.51 -0.58
C LYS A 132 -15.07 14.99 0.51
N GLU A 133 -13.79 14.67 0.44
CA GLU A 133 -12.75 15.16 1.37
C GLU A 133 -12.67 16.71 1.37
N TYR A 134 -12.99 17.36 0.25
CA TYR A 134 -13.03 18.82 0.10
C TYR A 134 -14.44 19.44 0.19
N ASN A 135 -15.44 18.67 0.66
CA ASN A 135 -16.85 19.10 0.70
C ASN A 135 -17.42 19.50 -0.66
N LEU A 136 -16.91 18.90 -1.74
CA LEU A 136 -17.35 19.09 -3.12
C LEU A 136 -18.12 17.88 -3.61
N THR A 137 -18.87 18.08 -4.70
CA THR A 137 -19.63 17.02 -5.39
C THR A 137 -19.24 16.91 -6.84
N GLY A 138 -19.64 15.82 -7.51
CA GLY A 138 -19.46 15.68 -8.94
C GLY A 138 -20.20 16.71 -9.81
N LYS A 139 -21.03 17.58 -9.23
CA LYS A 139 -21.60 18.74 -9.92
C LYS A 139 -20.60 19.91 -10.00
N ASN A 140 -19.68 19.98 -9.01
CA ASN A 140 -18.69 21.06 -8.94
C ASN A 140 -17.52 20.81 -9.91
N ILE A 141 -16.95 19.61 -9.91
CA ILE A 141 -15.83 19.25 -10.77
C ILE A 141 -16.13 17.92 -11.45
N LYS A 142 -16.03 17.90 -12.78
CA LYS A 142 -16.17 16.68 -13.58
C LYS A 142 -14.91 16.46 -14.41
N PHE A 143 -14.55 15.19 -14.57
CA PHE A 143 -13.48 14.75 -15.46
C PHE A 143 -14.11 14.03 -16.65
N ASN A 144 -13.69 14.36 -17.85
CA ASN A 144 -14.04 13.58 -19.05
C ASN A 144 -13.29 12.24 -19.03
N ASP A 145 -13.87 11.19 -19.61
CA ASP A 145 -13.25 9.86 -19.65
C ASP A 145 -11.88 9.88 -20.36
N GLU A 146 -11.75 10.61 -21.43
CA GLU A 146 -10.46 10.83 -22.13
C GLU A 146 -9.42 11.48 -21.21
N THR A 147 -9.85 12.40 -20.34
CA THR A 147 -9.00 13.08 -19.38
C THR A 147 -8.45 12.11 -18.33
N ILE A 148 -9.29 11.22 -17.84
CA ILE A 148 -8.89 10.20 -16.86
C ILE A 148 -7.88 9.22 -17.50
N LEU A 149 -8.16 8.73 -18.70
CA LEU A 149 -7.27 7.85 -19.45
C LEU A 149 -5.91 8.51 -19.74
N GLU A 150 -5.91 9.78 -20.09
CA GLU A 150 -4.67 10.55 -20.32
C GLU A 150 -3.82 10.62 -19.03
N ILE A 151 -4.46 10.86 -17.87
CA ILE A 151 -3.76 10.85 -16.57
C ILE A 151 -3.18 9.47 -16.29
N VAL A 152 -3.94 8.40 -16.49
CA VAL A 152 -3.49 7.03 -16.29
C VAL A 152 -2.27 6.74 -17.15
N ASN A 153 -2.33 7.04 -18.46
CA ASN A 153 -1.31 6.60 -19.42
C ASN A 153 -0.05 7.46 -19.40
N LYS A 154 -0.19 8.77 -19.16
CA LYS A 154 0.94 9.70 -19.31
C LYS A 154 1.48 10.24 -17.98
N TYR A 155 0.79 10.05 -16.88
CA TYR A 155 1.21 10.58 -15.58
C TYR A 155 1.34 9.51 -14.49
N THR A 156 1.03 8.25 -14.81
CA THR A 156 1.23 7.12 -13.88
C THR A 156 1.90 5.93 -14.59
N LYS A 157 2.76 5.20 -13.87
CA LYS A 157 3.38 3.96 -14.34
C LYS A 157 3.37 2.87 -13.26
N GLU A 158 2.57 3.06 -12.23
CA GLU A 158 2.46 2.13 -11.11
C GLU A 158 1.51 0.96 -11.43
N ALA A 159 1.71 -0.18 -10.77
CA ALA A 159 0.76 -1.30 -10.80
C ALA A 159 -0.56 -0.97 -10.09
N GLY A 160 -0.49 -0.19 -9.01
CA GLY A 160 -1.61 0.22 -8.17
C GLY A 160 -2.29 1.53 -8.58
N LEU A 161 -2.82 2.25 -7.57
CA LEU A 161 -3.64 3.45 -7.73
C LEU A 161 -3.15 4.65 -6.90
N ARG A 162 -2.01 4.51 -6.19
CA ARG A 162 -1.52 5.56 -5.27
C ARG A 162 -1.09 6.83 -6.01
N GLU A 163 -0.34 6.69 -7.09
CA GLU A 163 0.09 7.84 -7.90
C GLU A 163 -1.09 8.47 -8.63
N LEU A 164 -2.01 7.66 -9.15
CA LEU A 164 -3.23 8.12 -9.77
C LEU A 164 -4.07 8.95 -8.78
N LYS A 165 -4.32 8.44 -7.57
CA LYS A 165 -5.01 9.19 -6.50
C LYS A 165 -4.29 10.49 -6.19
N ARG A 166 -2.97 10.49 -6.08
CA ARG A 166 -2.16 11.68 -5.82
C ARG A 166 -2.27 12.73 -6.92
N ASN A 167 -2.24 12.30 -8.19
CA ASN A 167 -2.38 13.20 -9.33
C ASN A 167 -3.78 13.82 -9.39
N LEU A 168 -4.84 13.02 -9.21
CA LEU A 168 -6.23 13.52 -9.14
C LEU A 168 -6.42 14.52 -8.01
N ASN A 169 -5.91 14.22 -6.82
CA ASN A 169 -5.95 15.11 -5.67
C ASN A 169 -5.21 16.42 -5.96
N THR A 170 -4.04 16.36 -6.61
CA THR A 170 -3.28 17.56 -6.99
C THR A 170 -4.06 18.45 -7.95
N ILE A 171 -4.75 17.87 -8.95
CA ILE A 171 -5.59 18.62 -9.90
C ILE A 171 -6.74 19.29 -9.13
N ILE A 172 -7.50 18.53 -8.36
CA ILE A 172 -8.67 19.04 -7.63
C ILE A 172 -8.26 20.17 -6.70
N ARG A 173 -7.18 20.00 -5.94
CA ARG A 173 -6.67 21.05 -5.04
C ARG A 173 -6.28 22.32 -5.78
N LYS A 174 -5.61 22.21 -6.94
CA LYS A 174 -5.23 23.37 -7.75
C LYS A 174 -6.44 24.08 -8.36
N VAL A 175 -7.48 23.32 -8.74
CA VAL A 175 -8.75 23.91 -9.21
C VAL A 175 -9.41 24.68 -8.07
N ILE A 176 -9.47 24.14 -6.86
CA ILE A 176 -10.03 24.83 -5.70
C ILE A 176 -9.31 26.16 -5.45
N ILE A 177 -7.99 26.16 -5.41
CA ILE A 177 -7.18 27.37 -5.21
C ILE A 177 -7.42 28.42 -6.30
N GLU A 178 -7.61 27.99 -7.55
CA GLU A 178 -7.85 28.92 -8.68
C GLU A 178 -9.22 29.62 -8.58
N TYR A 179 -10.21 28.96 -7.96
CA TYR A 179 -11.58 29.50 -7.88
C TYR A 179 -11.82 30.35 -6.63
N ASP A 180 -10.93 30.34 -5.63
CA ASP A 180 -10.88 31.23 -4.49
C ASP A 180 -12.28 31.59 -3.93
N ASP A 181 -12.94 30.60 -3.29
CA ASP A 181 -14.29 30.68 -2.67
C ASP A 181 -15.49 30.95 -3.62
N LYS A 182 -15.30 30.95 -4.95
CA LYS A 182 -16.42 31.03 -5.89
C LYS A 182 -17.03 29.64 -6.12
N GLU A 183 -18.33 29.62 -6.46
CA GLU A 183 -18.98 28.37 -6.85
C GLU A 183 -18.22 27.71 -8.02
N ILE A 184 -17.71 26.50 -7.77
CA ILE A 184 -16.94 25.74 -8.76
C ILE A 184 -17.91 24.92 -9.59
N HIS A 185 -17.98 25.22 -10.89
CA HIS A 185 -18.66 24.37 -11.88
C HIS A 185 -17.74 24.20 -13.09
N ARG A 186 -16.93 23.12 -13.08
CA ARG A 186 -15.95 22.94 -14.16
C ARG A 186 -15.90 21.50 -14.65
N VAL A 187 -15.82 21.37 -15.98
CA VAL A 187 -15.48 20.12 -16.66
C VAL A 187 -14.02 20.20 -17.08
N LEU A 188 -13.21 19.29 -16.58
CA LEU A 188 -11.78 19.25 -16.85
C LEU A 188 -11.49 18.44 -18.10
N GLY A 189 -10.71 19.03 -19.04
CA GLY A 189 -10.27 18.44 -20.28
C GLY A 189 -8.75 18.27 -20.35
N LEU A 190 -8.25 17.80 -21.49
CA LEU A 190 -6.82 17.52 -21.71
C LEU A 190 -5.90 18.74 -21.48
N LYS A 191 -6.36 19.95 -21.84
CA LYS A 191 -5.60 21.19 -21.62
C LYS A 191 -5.41 21.51 -20.15
N ASP A 192 -6.39 21.17 -19.34
CA ASP A 192 -6.33 21.41 -17.89
C ASP A 192 -5.30 20.49 -17.21
N ILE A 193 -5.12 19.26 -17.71
CA ILE A 193 -4.09 18.34 -17.18
C ILE A 193 -2.71 18.95 -17.36
N LEU A 194 -2.40 19.45 -18.55
CA LEU A 194 -1.11 20.10 -18.83
C LEU A 194 -0.90 21.31 -17.92
N LYS A 195 -1.95 22.10 -17.65
CA LYS A 195 -1.91 23.24 -16.75
C LYS A 195 -1.59 22.83 -15.31
N TYR A 196 -2.26 21.79 -14.81
CA TYR A 196 -2.17 21.42 -13.40
C TYR A 196 -1.05 20.40 -13.09
N LEU A 197 -0.78 19.43 -13.95
CA LEU A 197 0.26 18.42 -13.75
C LEU A 197 1.58 18.73 -14.48
N GLY A 198 1.55 19.67 -15.44
CA GLY A 198 2.70 19.98 -16.27
C GLY A 198 2.88 19.00 -17.44
N LYS A 199 4.11 18.91 -17.96
CA LYS A 199 4.42 18.01 -19.08
C LYS A 199 4.20 16.54 -18.69
N PRO A 200 3.73 15.69 -19.62
CA PRO A 200 3.61 14.25 -19.41
C PRO A 200 4.93 13.66 -18.92
N LYS A 201 4.85 12.83 -17.89
CA LYS A 201 6.03 12.14 -17.33
C LYS A 201 6.44 10.94 -18.17
N TYR A 202 5.46 10.28 -18.76
CA TYR A 202 5.64 9.09 -19.58
C TYR A 202 5.13 9.38 -20.99
N GLN A 203 6.01 9.24 -21.97
CA GLN A 203 5.65 9.35 -23.38
C GLN A 203 5.96 8.01 -24.02
N THR A 204 4.97 7.40 -24.63
CA THR A 204 5.22 6.28 -25.53
C THR A 204 5.82 6.89 -26.79
N ILE A 205 7.12 6.79 -26.95
CA ILE A 205 7.78 7.18 -28.21
C ILE A 205 7.45 6.09 -29.23
N ILE A 206 6.30 6.22 -29.87
CA ILE A 206 6.00 5.42 -31.06
C ILE A 206 6.76 6.11 -32.19
N ASN A 207 7.89 5.55 -32.57
CA ASN A 207 8.54 5.93 -33.82
C ASN A 207 7.63 5.48 -34.98
N SER A 208 6.79 6.38 -35.45
CA SER A 208 5.85 6.12 -36.56
C SER A 208 6.55 5.89 -37.90
N THR A 209 7.85 6.14 -37.99
CA THR A 209 8.65 5.87 -39.19
C THR A 209 9.52 4.65 -38.95
N LEU A 210 9.11 3.52 -39.52
CA LEU A 210 9.94 2.32 -39.62
C LEU A 210 11.23 2.67 -40.38
N ARG A 211 12.34 2.78 -39.65
CA ARG A 211 13.67 2.88 -40.27
C ARG A 211 14.37 1.52 -40.13
N PRO A 212 15.00 1.01 -41.18
CA PRO A 212 15.80 -0.24 -41.07
C PRO A 212 16.83 -0.10 -39.95
N GLY A 213 16.86 -1.06 -39.03
CA GLY A 213 17.78 -1.07 -37.87
C GLY A 213 17.24 -0.41 -36.59
N LEU A 214 16.00 0.08 -36.53
CA LEU A 214 15.32 0.55 -35.32
C LEU A 214 14.36 -0.54 -34.81
N CYS A 215 14.59 -1.02 -33.61
CA CYS A 215 13.65 -1.88 -32.86
C CYS A 215 13.05 -1.06 -31.72
N ASN A 216 11.72 -1.05 -31.59
CA ASN A 216 11.07 -0.53 -30.39
C ASN A 216 11.20 -1.61 -29.28
N ALA A 217 11.93 -1.32 -28.23
CA ALA A 217 12.04 -2.16 -27.04
C ALA A 217 10.98 -1.78 -26.00
#